data_3f6371bdb6f7e143aa4c2691f275744c
#
_entry.id   3f6371bdb6f7e143aa4c2691f275744c
#
_cell.length_a   1.000
_cell.length_b   1.000
_cell.length_c   1.000
_cell.angle_alpha   90.00
_cell.angle_beta   90.00
_cell.angle_gamma   90.00
#
_symmetry.space_group_name_H-M   'P 1'
#
loop_
_entity.id
_entity.type
_entity.pdbx_description
1 polymer ?
#
loop_
_entity_poly.entity_id
_entity_poly.type
_entity_poly.pdbx_seq_one_letter_code
_entity_poly.pdbx_strand_id
1 'polypeptide(L)'
;MIRTWLKTIIFAALACLYLAMPVSADEIRPALLDIKEQNTGLFVVTWKVPTRGNRTLAITPQLPEGLELLGTPTLQDMPGAVIERATYKNNAESLTGQTIVIDGLSALQTDVLLQVQLQDGTRYSAILRPASPEFMIPRQAS
;
A
#
# COMPACT_ATOMS: atom_id res chain seq x y z
N MET A 1 61.41 -4.99 -3.81
CA MET A 1 60.55 -4.79 -2.61
C MET A 1 59.35 -3.89 -2.87
N ILE A 2 59.50 -2.76 -3.56
CA ILE A 2 58.38 -1.85 -3.86
C ILE A 2 57.31 -2.47 -4.79
N ARG A 3 57.71 -3.38 -5.70
CA ARG A 3 56.80 -4.04 -6.64
C ARG A 3 55.79 -5.02 -6.00
N THR A 4 56.18 -5.68 -4.92
CA THR A 4 55.28 -6.61 -4.19
C THR A 4 54.27 -5.86 -3.34
N TRP A 5 54.59 -4.75 -2.79
CA TRP A 5 53.70 -3.91 -2.02
C TRP A 5 52.65 -3.24 -2.91
N LEU A 6 53.08 -2.77 -4.12
CA LEU A 6 52.18 -2.18 -5.09
C LEU A 6 51.11 -3.17 -5.56
N LYS A 7 51.51 -4.43 -5.83
CA LYS A 7 50.57 -5.49 -6.22
C LYS A 7 49.57 -5.83 -5.12
N THR A 8 50.03 -5.82 -3.87
CA THR A 8 49.13 -6.09 -2.69
C THR A 8 48.14 -4.94 -2.48
N ILE A 9 48.57 -3.70 -2.65
CA ILE A 9 47.71 -2.51 -2.54
C ILE A 9 46.68 -2.47 -3.67
N ILE A 10 47.06 -2.80 -4.90
CA ILE A 10 46.17 -2.84 -6.08
C ILE A 10 45.14 -3.98 -5.89
N PHE A 11 45.55 -5.13 -5.37
CA PHE A 11 44.65 -6.25 -5.13
C PHE A 11 43.65 -5.94 -4.01
N ALA A 12 44.09 -5.26 -2.94
CA ALA A 12 43.23 -4.81 -1.86
C ALA A 12 42.22 -3.72 -2.33
N ALA A 13 42.67 -2.80 -3.17
CA ALA A 13 41.80 -1.77 -3.75
C ALA A 13 40.75 -2.35 -4.69
N LEU A 14 41.09 -3.36 -5.50
CA LEU A 14 40.16 -4.08 -6.35
C LEU A 14 39.15 -4.88 -5.52
N ALA A 15 39.57 -5.52 -4.43
CA ALA A 15 38.69 -6.24 -3.54
C ALA A 15 37.69 -5.30 -2.83
N CYS A 16 38.12 -4.10 -2.45
CA CYS A 16 37.24 -3.06 -1.89
C CYS A 16 36.23 -2.55 -2.90
N LEU A 17 36.57 -2.46 -4.19
CA LEU A 17 35.63 -2.08 -5.25
C LEU A 17 34.55 -3.15 -5.46
N TYR A 18 34.89 -4.42 -5.34
CA TYR A 18 33.89 -5.51 -5.43
C TYR A 18 32.91 -5.54 -4.26
N LEU A 19 33.34 -5.10 -3.08
CA LEU A 19 32.48 -5.02 -1.89
C LEU A 19 31.55 -3.79 -1.89
N ALA A 20 31.81 -2.82 -2.77
CA ALA A 20 30.99 -1.61 -2.91
C ALA A 20 29.84 -1.74 -3.93
N MET A 21 29.49 -2.97 -4.35
CA MET A 21 28.29 -3.14 -5.16
C MET A 21 27.07 -2.71 -4.31
N PRO A 22 26.24 -1.77 -4.85
CA PRO A 22 25.01 -1.45 -4.16
C PRO A 22 24.18 -2.72 -4.04
N VAL A 23 24.00 -3.19 -2.81
CA VAL A 23 22.96 -4.15 -2.52
C VAL A 23 21.68 -3.40 -2.81
N SER A 24 21.03 -3.67 -3.95
CA SER A 24 19.68 -3.20 -4.18
C SER A 24 18.81 -3.86 -3.12
N ALA A 25 18.57 -3.11 -2.04
CA ALA A 25 17.51 -3.47 -1.12
C ALA A 25 16.23 -3.54 -1.96
N ASP A 26 15.60 -4.71 -2.02
CA ASP A 26 14.26 -4.86 -2.56
C ASP A 26 13.38 -3.87 -1.81
N GLU A 27 13.07 -2.74 -2.43
CA GLU A 27 12.14 -1.78 -1.87
C GLU A 27 10.77 -2.44 -1.80
N ILE A 28 10.40 -2.88 -0.61
CA ILE A 28 9.04 -3.36 -0.35
C ILE A 28 8.16 -2.12 -0.37
N ARG A 29 7.50 -1.89 -1.50
CA ARG A 29 6.57 -0.78 -1.63
C ARG A 29 5.25 -1.15 -0.97
N PRO A 30 4.69 -0.30 -0.10
CA PRO A 30 3.38 -0.56 0.47
C PRO A 30 2.29 -0.43 -0.59
N ALA A 31 1.18 -1.15 -0.38
CA ALA A 31 -0.06 -0.88 -1.09
C ALA A 31 -0.73 0.36 -0.49
N LEU A 32 -1.63 0.97 -1.22
CA LEU A 32 -2.39 2.14 -0.77
C LEU A 32 -3.88 1.90 -0.96
N LEU A 33 -4.65 2.08 0.10
CA LEU A 33 -6.10 2.16 0.05
C LEU A 33 -6.53 3.56 0.45
N ASP A 34 -7.09 4.31 -0.49
CA ASP A 34 -7.59 5.66 -0.27
C ASP A 34 -9.10 5.67 -0.45
N ILE A 35 -9.82 6.06 0.59
CA ILE A 35 -11.28 6.14 0.61
C ILE A 35 -11.66 7.59 0.85
N LYS A 36 -12.29 8.21 -0.13
CA LYS A 36 -12.65 9.63 -0.06
C LYS A 36 -14.13 9.83 -0.33
N GLU A 37 -14.83 10.42 0.62
CA GLU A 37 -16.20 10.88 0.43
C GLU A 37 -16.20 12.18 -0.37
N GLN A 38 -16.74 12.15 -1.58
CA GLN A 38 -16.81 13.32 -2.45
C GLN A 38 -18.09 14.13 -2.20
N ASN A 39 -19.22 13.43 -2.12
CA ASN A 39 -20.51 13.98 -1.76
C ASN A 39 -21.11 13.08 -0.69
N THR A 40 -22.09 13.57 0.03
CA THR A 40 -22.73 12.79 1.11
C THR A 40 -23.15 11.41 0.61
N GLY A 41 -22.52 10.38 1.17
CA GLY A 41 -22.80 8.99 0.85
C GLY A 41 -22.17 8.47 -0.45
N LEU A 42 -21.37 9.29 -1.17
CA LEU A 42 -20.64 8.87 -2.36
C LEU A 42 -19.15 8.86 -2.10
N PHE A 43 -18.55 7.68 -2.27
CA PHE A 43 -17.15 7.44 -1.98
C PHE A 43 -16.38 7.04 -3.23
N VAL A 44 -15.24 7.65 -3.45
CA VAL A 44 -14.26 7.18 -4.43
C VAL A 44 -13.19 6.41 -3.69
N VAL A 45 -12.99 5.15 -4.10
CA VAL A 45 -12.01 4.26 -3.52
C VAL A 45 -10.90 4.04 -4.54
N THR A 46 -9.68 4.35 -4.16
CA THR A 46 -8.48 4.10 -4.96
C THR A 46 -7.65 3.01 -4.27
N TRP A 47 -7.44 1.91 -4.98
CA TRP A 47 -6.65 0.79 -4.53
C TRP A 47 -5.42 0.64 -5.41
N LYS A 48 -4.25 0.90 -4.85
CA LYS A 48 -2.97 0.80 -5.55
C LYS A 48 -2.19 -0.37 -4.99
N VAL A 49 -1.89 -1.34 -5.86
CA VAL A 49 -1.15 -2.55 -5.49
C VAL A 49 0.18 -2.56 -6.22
N PRO A 50 1.31 -2.72 -5.50
CA PRO A 50 2.59 -2.92 -6.14
C PRO A 50 2.61 -4.20 -6.96
N THR A 51 3.34 -4.17 -8.07
CA THR A 51 3.59 -5.36 -8.89
C THR A 51 5.04 -5.78 -8.77
N ARG A 52 5.28 -7.08 -8.80
CA ARG A 52 6.61 -7.67 -8.97
C ARG A 52 6.64 -8.40 -10.30
N GLY A 53 7.35 -7.82 -11.27
CA GLY A 53 7.28 -8.32 -12.65
C GLY A 53 5.86 -8.19 -13.19
N ASN A 54 5.27 -9.29 -13.65
CA ASN A 54 3.90 -9.32 -14.19
C ASN A 54 2.84 -9.74 -13.16
N ARG A 55 3.21 -9.84 -11.87
CA ARG A 55 2.30 -10.31 -10.83
C ARG A 55 1.95 -9.20 -9.85
N THR A 56 0.66 -9.05 -9.57
CA THR A 56 0.16 -8.27 -8.44
C THR A 56 0.18 -9.10 -7.17
N LEU A 57 0.29 -8.42 -6.02
CA LEU A 57 0.16 -9.09 -4.73
C LEU A 57 -1.27 -9.62 -4.56
N ALA A 58 -1.39 -10.81 -3.94
CA ALA A 58 -2.68 -11.46 -3.70
C ALA A 58 -3.35 -10.89 -2.44
N ILE A 59 -3.66 -9.60 -2.47
CA ILE A 59 -4.37 -8.89 -1.41
C ILE A 59 -5.60 -8.17 -1.97
N THR A 60 -6.67 -8.17 -1.19
CA THR A 60 -7.94 -7.55 -1.60
C THR A 60 -8.55 -6.81 -0.41
N PRO A 61 -8.90 -5.53 -0.56
CA PRO A 61 -9.59 -4.82 0.51
C PRO A 61 -11.03 -5.28 0.61
N GLN A 62 -11.46 -5.58 1.84
CA GLN A 62 -12.85 -5.79 2.20
C GLN A 62 -13.38 -4.48 2.78
N LEU A 63 -14.18 -3.80 2.00
CA LEU A 63 -14.77 -2.53 2.39
C LEU A 63 -15.96 -2.75 3.33
N PRO A 64 -16.38 -1.72 4.08
CA PRO A 64 -17.58 -1.80 4.91
C PRO A 64 -18.81 -2.29 4.13
N GLU A 65 -19.63 -3.11 4.76
CA GLU A 65 -20.79 -3.76 4.10
C GLU A 65 -21.81 -2.77 3.53
N GLY A 66 -21.89 -1.57 4.10
CA GLY A 66 -22.80 -0.54 3.60
C GLY A 66 -22.41 0.08 2.26
N LEU A 67 -21.19 -0.18 1.78
CA LEU A 67 -20.71 0.36 0.51
C LEU A 67 -21.11 -0.54 -0.65
N GLU A 68 -21.90 0.01 -1.56
CA GLU A 68 -22.34 -0.66 -2.79
C GLU A 68 -21.66 -0.05 -3.99
N LEU A 69 -21.08 -0.92 -4.84
CA LEU A 69 -20.38 -0.49 -6.05
C LEU A 69 -21.33 0.17 -7.04
N LEU A 70 -20.99 1.35 -7.50
CA LEU A 70 -21.68 2.05 -8.58
C LEU A 70 -20.84 1.99 -9.85
N GLY A 71 -21.44 1.50 -10.93
CA GLY A 71 -20.76 1.42 -12.22
C GLY A 71 -19.66 0.35 -12.27
N THR A 72 -18.72 0.55 -13.16
CA THR A 72 -17.62 -0.37 -13.39
C THR A 72 -16.31 0.24 -12.88
N PRO A 73 -15.50 -0.49 -12.09
CA PRO A 73 -14.19 -0.03 -11.69
C PRO A 73 -13.28 0.23 -12.90
N THR A 74 -12.42 1.22 -12.80
CA THR A 74 -11.37 1.47 -13.79
C THR A 74 -10.05 0.93 -13.30
N LEU A 75 -9.31 0.28 -14.20
CA LEU A 75 -7.98 -0.25 -13.94
C LEU A 75 -6.96 0.55 -14.75
N GLN A 76 -5.86 0.90 -14.10
CA GLN A 76 -4.75 1.58 -14.75
C GLN A 76 -3.45 0.86 -14.40
N ASP A 77 -2.77 0.36 -15.43
CA ASP A 77 -1.43 -0.21 -15.26
C ASP A 77 -0.40 0.92 -15.25
N MET A 78 0.48 0.87 -14.26
CA MET A 78 1.60 1.78 -14.13
C MET A 78 2.90 0.98 -13.97
N PRO A 79 4.07 1.57 -14.27
CA PRO A 79 5.33 0.92 -13.95
C PRO A 79 5.41 0.61 -12.45
N GLY A 80 5.43 -0.69 -12.10
CA GLY A 80 5.55 -1.16 -10.72
C GLY A 80 4.28 -1.17 -9.89
N ALA A 81 3.11 -0.87 -10.46
CA ALA A 81 1.84 -0.89 -9.73
C ALA A 81 0.62 -1.01 -10.63
N VAL A 82 -0.49 -1.49 -10.07
CA VAL A 82 -1.82 -1.41 -10.69
C VAL A 82 -2.70 -0.56 -9.79
N ILE A 83 -3.44 0.36 -10.38
CA ILE A 83 -4.40 1.21 -9.68
C ILE A 83 -5.81 0.84 -10.13
N GLU A 84 -6.66 0.49 -9.17
CA GLU A 84 -8.10 0.34 -9.35
C GLU A 84 -8.80 1.53 -8.71
N ARG A 85 -9.71 2.12 -9.45
CA ARG A 85 -10.53 3.22 -8.96
C ARG A 85 -12.01 2.91 -9.16
N ALA A 86 -12.80 3.01 -8.10
CA ALA A 86 -14.21 2.68 -8.12
C ALA A 86 -15.01 3.66 -7.28
N THR A 87 -16.27 3.83 -7.63
CA THR A 87 -17.22 4.67 -6.90
C THR A 87 -18.21 3.77 -6.17
N TYR A 88 -18.48 4.10 -4.91
CA TYR A 88 -19.40 3.37 -4.05
C TYR A 88 -20.45 4.32 -3.47
N LYS A 89 -21.64 3.79 -3.28
CA LYS A 89 -22.70 4.45 -2.53
C LYS A 89 -22.80 3.82 -1.15
N ASN A 90 -22.87 4.65 -0.12
CA ASN A 90 -23.11 4.15 1.24
C ASN A 90 -24.61 4.04 1.50
N ASN A 91 -25.09 2.82 1.72
CA ASN A 91 -26.47 2.52 2.09
C ASN A 91 -26.67 2.47 3.60
N ALA A 92 -25.60 2.52 4.40
CA ALA A 92 -25.65 2.63 5.85
C ALA A 92 -25.72 4.10 6.26
N GLU A 93 -26.09 4.37 7.52
CA GLU A 93 -26.14 5.74 8.05
C GLU A 93 -24.76 6.40 8.10
N SER A 94 -23.72 5.61 8.43
CA SER A 94 -22.36 6.11 8.59
C SER A 94 -21.34 4.99 8.40
N LEU A 95 -20.14 5.36 7.96
CA LEU A 95 -19.00 4.44 7.97
C LEU A 95 -18.34 4.29 9.34
N THR A 96 -18.64 5.20 10.27
CA THR A 96 -18.03 5.14 11.61
C THR A 96 -18.45 3.87 12.36
N GLY A 97 -17.50 3.24 13.02
CA GLY A 97 -17.70 1.95 13.70
C GLY A 97 -17.62 0.73 12.80
N GLN A 98 -17.50 0.91 11.49
CA GLN A 98 -17.35 -0.21 10.55
C GLN A 98 -15.87 -0.54 10.36
N THR A 99 -15.59 -1.77 9.96
CA THR A 99 -14.22 -2.28 9.83
C THR A 99 -13.83 -2.49 8.39
N ILE A 100 -12.59 -2.11 8.06
CA ILE A 100 -11.93 -2.39 6.80
C ILE A 100 -10.91 -3.49 7.05
N VAL A 101 -10.91 -4.54 6.24
CA VAL A 101 -9.98 -5.67 6.34
C VAL A 101 -9.26 -5.84 5.02
N ILE A 102 -7.97 -6.13 5.06
CA ILE A 102 -7.21 -6.48 3.85
C ILE A 102 -7.00 -7.99 3.83
N ASP A 103 -7.78 -8.68 3.01
CA ASP A 103 -7.65 -10.12 2.85
C ASP A 103 -6.31 -10.48 2.19
N GLY A 104 -5.67 -11.51 2.70
CA GLY A 104 -4.40 -12.01 2.21
C GLY A 104 -3.17 -11.30 2.77
N LEU A 105 -3.33 -10.19 3.49
CA LEU A 105 -2.20 -9.42 4.00
C LEU A 105 -1.37 -10.20 5.02
N SER A 106 -2.03 -10.99 5.87
CA SER A 106 -1.35 -11.79 6.90
C SER A 106 -0.38 -12.84 6.35
N ALA A 107 -0.51 -13.20 5.07
CA ALA A 107 0.38 -14.16 4.40
C ALA A 107 1.56 -13.48 3.69
N LEU A 108 1.65 -12.15 3.72
CA LEU A 108 2.65 -11.36 3.00
C LEU A 108 3.57 -10.60 3.95
N GLN A 109 4.65 -10.07 3.39
CA GLN A 109 5.57 -9.16 4.09
C GLN A 109 5.45 -7.76 3.51
N THR A 110 4.24 -7.24 3.47
CA THR A 110 3.97 -5.90 2.94
C THR A 110 3.01 -5.18 3.88
N ASP A 111 3.04 -3.87 3.85
CA ASP A 111 2.12 -3.01 4.58
C ASP A 111 1.12 -2.38 3.62
N VAL A 112 -0.02 -1.96 4.15
CA VAL A 112 -1.03 -1.19 3.41
C VAL A 112 -1.21 0.15 4.10
N LEU A 113 -0.99 1.22 3.36
CA LEU A 113 -1.32 2.57 3.84
C LEU A 113 -2.81 2.80 3.60
N LEU A 114 -3.53 3.06 4.68
CA LEU A 114 -4.95 3.39 4.64
C LEU A 114 -5.15 4.88 4.88
N GLN A 115 -5.95 5.50 4.02
CA GLN A 115 -6.41 6.87 4.20
C GLN A 115 -7.92 6.90 4.03
N VAL A 116 -8.62 7.52 4.96
CA VAL A 116 -10.07 7.74 4.88
C VAL A 116 -10.32 9.24 5.08
N GLN A 117 -11.00 9.85 4.13
CA GLN A 117 -11.41 11.24 4.22
C GLN A 117 -12.91 11.34 4.09
N LEU A 118 -13.56 11.88 5.11
CA LEU A 118 -14.99 12.13 5.13
C LEU A 118 -15.30 13.54 4.64
N GLN A 119 -16.55 13.77 4.23
CA GLN A 119 -16.98 15.04 3.66
C GLN A 119 -16.89 16.20 4.67
N ASP A 120 -17.04 15.91 5.96
CA ASP A 120 -16.92 16.91 7.04
C ASP A 120 -15.46 17.36 7.29
N GLY A 121 -14.50 16.81 6.54
CA GLY A 121 -13.07 17.09 6.69
C GLY A 121 -12.33 16.15 7.63
N THR A 122 -13.03 15.23 8.29
CA THR A 122 -12.40 14.23 9.15
C THR A 122 -11.49 13.31 8.32
N ARG A 123 -10.28 13.09 8.79
CA ARG A 123 -9.30 12.23 8.14
C ARG A 123 -8.77 11.19 9.11
N TYR A 124 -8.67 9.96 8.62
CA TYR A 124 -8.02 8.87 9.33
C TYR A 124 -6.89 8.34 8.47
N SER A 125 -5.78 8.01 9.11
CA SER A 125 -4.64 7.35 8.46
C SER A 125 -4.18 6.21 9.35
N ALA A 126 -3.91 5.07 8.73
CA ALA A 126 -3.41 3.90 9.44
C ALA A 126 -2.43 3.13 8.55
N ILE A 127 -1.54 2.39 9.18
CA ILE A 127 -0.69 1.42 8.49
C ILE A 127 -1.19 0.04 8.89
N LEU A 128 -1.75 -0.69 7.92
CA LEU A 128 -2.19 -2.06 8.12
C LEU A 128 -1.03 -3.00 7.83
N ARG A 129 -0.81 -3.93 8.73
CA ARG A 129 0.34 -4.85 8.70
C ARG A 129 -0.13 -6.29 8.67
N PRO A 130 0.73 -7.23 8.27
CA PRO A 130 0.37 -8.66 8.31
C PRO A 130 -0.16 -9.13 9.66
N ALA A 131 0.39 -8.63 10.76
CA ALA A 131 -0.06 -8.97 12.11
C ALA A 131 -1.33 -8.22 12.53
N SER A 132 -1.72 -7.16 11.83
CA SER A 132 -2.87 -6.31 12.14
C SER A 132 -3.51 -5.79 10.83
N PRO A 133 -4.19 -6.68 10.06
CA PRO A 133 -4.66 -6.36 8.71
C PRO A 133 -6.00 -5.65 8.67
N GLU A 134 -6.49 -5.14 9.78
CA GLU A 134 -7.82 -4.53 9.88
C GLU A 134 -7.77 -3.18 10.58
N PHE A 135 -8.75 -2.34 10.26
CA PHE A 135 -8.92 -1.03 10.87
C PHE A 135 -10.41 -0.74 11.07
N MET A 136 -10.77 -0.43 12.30
CA MET A 136 -12.13 0.05 12.61
C MET A 136 -12.15 1.57 12.51
N ILE A 137 -13.06 2.12 11.71
CA ILE A 137 -13.25 3.56 11.59
C ILE A 137 -13.83 4.08 12.91
N PRO A 138 -13.11 4.96 13.62
CA PRO A 138 -13.54 5.40 14.95
C PRO A 138 -14.90 6.09 14.89
N ARG A 139 -15.72 5.82 15.91
CA ARG A 139 -16.93 6.62 16.14
C ARG A 139 -16.49 7.95 16.71
N GLN A 140 -16.99 9.02 16.11
CA GLN A 140 -16.76 10.34 16.69
C GLN A 140 -17.41 10.40 18.07
N ALA A 141 -16.62 10.81 19.06
CA ALA A 141 -17.18 11.16 20.35
C ALA A 141 -18.12 12.37 20.16
N SER A 142 -19.38 12.17 20.44
CA SER A 142 -20.37 13.26 20.44
C SER A 142 -20.15 14.20 21.64
#